data_5f8b8ac18c6b40679afa4d3abf23d39e
#
_entry.id   5f8b8ac18c6b40679afa4d3abf23d39e
#
_cell.length_a   1.000
_cell.length_b   1.000
_cell.length_c   1.000
_cell.angle_alpha   90.00
_cell.angle_beta   90.00
_cell.angle_gamma   90.00
#
_symmetry.space_group_name_H-M   'P 1'
#
loop_
_entity.id
_entity.type
_entity.pdbx_description
1 polymer ?
#
loop_
_entity_poly.entity_id
_entity_poly.type
_entity_poly.pdbx_seq_one_letter_code
_entity_poly.pdbx_strand_id
1 'polypeptide(L)'
;MSMAIEPKVIVERNAPTVITVTMEPTHQGWEQLFWFRSDAHCDHDMEKRHLDLALERGAGILDFGDLFCAMQGKWDKRADQDAMRPELSGNKYLDRLVDYNSKFYTPYSKNWILLSPGNHESSIVRHHQTDLTERLRERMVAA
;
A
#
# COMPACT_ATOMS: atom_id res chain seq x y z
N MET A 1 -7.67 -26.20 -17.88
CA MET A 1 -7.65 -25.04 -16.95
C MET A 1 -8.25 -23.87 -17.69
N SER A 2 -9.46 -23.45 -17.31
CA SER A 2 -10.04 -22.22 -17.84
C SER A 2 -9.23 -21.06 -17.24
N MET A 3 -8.56 -20.28 -18.09
CA MET A 3 -7.99 -18.99 -17.66
C MET A 3 -9.17 -18.13 -17.21
N ALA A 4 -9.20 -17.79 -15.94
CA ALA A 4 -10.17 -16.82 -15.45
C ALA A 4 -9.96 -15.53 -16.25
N ILE A 5 -11.00 -15.05 -16.91
CA ILE A 5 -10.96 -13.78 -17.63
C ILE A 5 -10.93 -12.70 -16.56
N GLU A 6 -9.81 -11.99 -16.46
CA GLU A 6 -9.71 -10.87 -15.52
C GLU A 6 -10.59 -9.71 -15.99
N PRO A 7 -11.29 -9.00 -15.08
CA PRO A 7 -12.09 -7.85 -15.45
C PRO A 7 -11.19 -6.73 -15.99
N LYS A 8 -11.65 -6.01 -16.97
CA LYS A 8 -10.96 -4.81 -17.43
C LYS A 8 -11.15 -3.71 -16.40
N VAL A 9 -10.04 -3.18 -15.90
CA VAL A 9 -10.03 -2.13 -14.89
C VAL A 9 -9.56 -0.83 -15.58
N ILE A 10 -10.35 0.23 -15.45
CA ILE A 10 -10.04 1.56 -15.95
C ILE A 10 -9.96 2.50 -14.74
N VAL A 11 -8.86 3.22 -14.61
CA VAL A 11 -8.64 4.18 -13.51
C VAL A 11 -8.52 5.58 -14.11
N GLU A 12 -9.35 6.49 -13.64
CA GLU A 12 -9.39 7.89 -14.09
C GLU A 12 -9.29 8.82 -12.88
N ARG A 13 -8.38 9.79 -12.96
CA ARG A 13 -8.30 10.87 -11.98
C ARG A 13 -9.13 12.06 -12.45
N ASN A 14 -10.30 12.24 -11.89
CA ASN A 14 -11.25 13.29 -12.27
C ASN A 14 -10.97 14.63 -11.59
N ALA A 15 -10.35 14.58 -10.40
CA ALA A 15 -9.91 15.76 -9.66
C ALA A 15 -8.75 15.37 -8.74
N PRO A 16 -8.05 16.31 -8.07
CA PRO A 16 -6.95 15.99 -7.15
C PRO A 16 -7.30 14.96 -6.08
N THR A 17 -8.55 14.94 -5.64
CA THR A 17 -9.06 14.06 -4.57
C THR A 17 -10.11 13.05 -5.05
N VAL A 18 -10.38 12.98 -6.35
CA VAL A 18 -11.40 12.09 -6.91
C VAL A 18 -10.79 11.16 -7.94
N ILE A 19 -10.87 9.87 -7.66
CA ILE A 19 -10.46 8.80 -8.56
C ILE A 19 -11.68 7.94 -8.85
N THR A 20 -11.96 7.71 -10.13
CA THR A 20 -12.99 6.77 -10.58
C THR A 20 -12.30 5.49 -11.01
N VAL A 21 -12.75 4.37 -10.46
CA VAL A 21 -12.31 3.03 -10.86
C VAL A 21 -13.51 2.33 -11.50
N THR A 22 -13.42 2.06 -12.80
CA THR A 22 -14.44 1.33 -13.54
C THR A 22 -13.95 -0.11 -13.77
N MET A 23 -14.80 -1.08 -13.43
CA MET A 23 -14.55 -2.49 -13.70
C MET A 23 -15.62 -3.02 -14.65
N GLU A 24 -15.20 -3.60 -15.78
CA GLU A 24 -16.13 -4.21 -16.72
C GLU A 24 -16.38 -5.66 -16.32
N PRO A 25 -17.66 -6.07 -16.12
CA PRO A 25 -17.97 -7.43 -15.74
C PRO A 25 -17.57 -8.42 -16.85
N THR A 26 -17.10 -9.60 -16.48
CA THR A 26 -16.67 -10.64 -17.42
C THR A 26 -17.80 -11.56 -17.85
N HIS A 27 -18.89 -11.61 -17.08
CA HIS A 27 -20.06 -12.47 -17.35
C HIS A 27 -21.27 -12.02 -16.50
N GLN A 28 -22.44 -12.56 -16.82
CA GLN A 28 -23.66 -12.32 -16.01
C GLN A 28 -23.46 -12.94 -14.60
N GLY A 29 -23.82 -12.18 -13.58
CA GLY A 29 -23.64 -12.57 -12.18
C GLY A 29 -22.22 -12.41 -11.65
N TRP A 30 -21.36 -11.68 -12.39
CA TRP A 30 -20.01 -11.34 -11.92
C TRP A 30 -20.07 -10.51 -10.65
N GLU A 31 -19.23 -10.85 -9.67
CA GLU A 31 -19.07 -10.15 -8.40
C GLU A 31 -17.61 -9.77 -8.20
N GLN A 32 -17.36 -8.60 -7.60
CA GLN A 32 -16.05 -8.16 -7.20
C GLN A 32 -16.02 -7.90 -5.70
N LEU A 33 -15.11 -8.55 -5.01
CA LEU A 33 -14.82 -8.28 -3.60
C LEU A 33 -13.82 -7.15 -3.48
N PHE A 34 -13.99 -6.32 -2.44
CA PHE A 34 -13.06 -5.27 -2.08
C PHE A 34 -12.69 -5.40 -0.61
N TRP A 35 -11.42 -5.18 -0.31
CA TRP A 35 -10.94 -5.02 1.04
C TRP A 35 -10.48 -3.58 1.27
N PHE A 36 -11.20 -2.87 2.12
CA PHE A 36 -10.88 -1.52 2.57
C PHE A 36 -10.02 -1.61 3.81
N ARG A 37 -8.88 -0.91 3.79
CA ARG A 37 -7.92 -0.93 4.88
C ARG A 37 -7.28 0.43 5.11
N SER A 38 -6.72 0.62 6.31
CA SER A 38 -5.87 1.76 6.70
C SER A 38 -5.03 1.38 7.92
N ASP A 39 -4.11 2.26 8.32
CA ASP A 39 -3.37 2.18 9.61
C ASP A 39 -2.58 0.89 9.82
N ALA A 40 -1.96 0.40 8.77
CA ALA A 40 -1.14 -0.82 8.83
C ALA A 40 0.13 -0.66 9.65
N HIS A 41 0.75 0.53 9.62
CA HIS A 41 1.95 0.87 10.37
C HIS A 41 3.09 -0.18 10.30
N CYS A 42 3.25 -0.80 9.13
CA CYS A 42 4.24 -1.88 8.89
C CYS A 42 4.04 -3.13 9.77
N ASP A 43 2.84 -3.40 10.26
CA ASP A 43 2.56 -4.64 10.98
C ASP A 43 2.31 -5.80 10.01
N HIS A 44 3.38 -6.28 9.40
CA HIS A 44 3.34 -7.33 8.39
C HIS A 44 2.81 -8.66 8.91
N ASP A 45 3.01 -8.98 10.18
CA ASP A 45 2.53 -10.24 10.78
C ASP A 45 1.00 -10.25 10.88
N MET A 46 0.43 -9.11 11.31
CA MET A 46 -1.02 -8.94 11.35
C MET A 46 -1.61 -8.94 9.94
N GLU A 47 -0.98 -8.23 9.01
CA GLU A 47 -1.50 -8.02 7.67
C GLU A 47 -1.43 -9.23 6.76
N LYS A 48 -0.38 -10.06 6.91
CA LYS A 48 -0.13 -11.18 6.00
C LYS A 48 -1.37 -12.05 5.80
N ARG A 49 -2.04 -12.42 6.88
CA ARG A 49 -3.23 -13.28 6.80
C ARG A 49 -4.38 -12.63 6.02
N HIS A 50 -4.56 -11.32 6.17
CA HIS A 50 -5.62 -10.60 5.46
C HIS A 50 -5.27 -10.42 3.98
N LEU A 51 -4.01 -10.15 3.66
CA LEU A 51 -3.52 -10.05 2.28
C LEU A 51 -3.61 -11.40 1.56
N ASP A 52 -3.21 -12.49 2.21
CA ASP A 52 -3.32 -13.85 1.66
C ASP A 52 -4.79 -14.18 1.35
N LEU A 53 -5.71 -13.83 2.24
CA LEU A 53 -7.14 -14.03 2.03
C LEU A 53 -7.68 -13.15 0.89
N ALA A 54 -7.24 -11.91 0.79
CA ALA A 54 -7.61 -11.02 -0.31
C ALA A 54 -7.13 -11.59 -1.66
N LEU A 55 -5.89 -12.08 -1.71
CA LEU A 55 -5.33 -12.73 -2.89
C LEU A 55 -6.13 -14.00 -3.27
N GLU A 56 -6.40 -14.88 -2.31
CA GLU A 56 -7.17 -16.11 -2.50
C GLU A 56 -8.56 -15.85 -3.07
N ARG A 57 -9.22 -14.79 -2.60
CA ARG A 57 -10.58 -14.42 -3.01
C ARG A 57 -10.64 -13.49 -4.22
N GLY A 58 -9.50 -13.10 -4.78
CA GLY A 58 -9.44 -12.11 -5.87
C GLY A 58 -9.98 -10.73 -5.47
N ALA A 59 -9.89 -10.37 -4.18
CA ALA A 59 -10.37 -9.10 -3.69
C ALA A 59 -9.46 -7.95 -4.11
N GLY A 60 -10.05 -6.85 -4.59
CA GLY A 60 -9.35 -5.60 -4.82
C GLY A 60 -9.01 -4.89 -3.52
N ILE A 61 -7.77 -4.46 -3.35
CA ILE A 61 -7.28 -3.80 -2.12
C ILE A 61 -7.33 -2.28 -2.31
N LEU A 62 -8.02 -1.60 -1.38
CA LEU A 62 -8.05 -0.14 -1.30
C LEU A 62 -7.45 0.29 0.05
N ASP A 63 -6.28 0.91 -0.02
CA ASP A 63 -5.55 1.42 1.15
C ASP A 63 -5.75 2.92 1.30
N PHE A 64 -6.21 3.34 2.47
CA PHE A 64 -6.52 4.74 2.78
C PHE A 64 -5.43 5.44 3.59
N GLY A 65 -4.24 4.87 3.67
CA GLY A 65 -3.06 5.50 4.22
C GLY A 65 -2.61 4.98 5.57
N ASP A 66 -1.56 5.61 6.08
CA ASP A 66 -0.82 5.17 7.27
C ASP A 66 -0.33 3.72 7.18
N LEU A 67 0.08 3.34 5.95
CA LEU A 67 0.71 2.06 5.69
C LEU A 67 2.09 2.00 6.35
N PHE A 68 2.83 3.11 6.31
CA PHE A 68 4.17 3.20 6.88
C PHE A 68 4.13 3.58 8.36
N CYS A 69 4.92 2.89 9.19
CA CYS A 69 5.25 3.37 10.52
C CYS A 69 6.39 4.40 10.43
N ALA A 70 6.06 5.61 10.00
CA ALA A 70 7.02 6.67 9.71
C ALA A 70 7.33 7.59 10.92
N MET A 71 7.03 7.15 12.15
CA MET A 71 7.21 7.93 13.38
C MET A 71 8.67 8.07 13.83
N GLN A 72 9.58 7.26 13.31
CA GLN A 72 10.99 7.27 13.72
C GLN A 72 11.84 8.31 12.98
N GLY A 73 11.17 9.20 12.23
CA GLY A 73 11.82 10.30 11.55
C GLY A 73 12.37 11.34 12.55
N LYS A 74 13.46 12.00 12.17
CA LYS A 74 14.17 12.99 13.01
C LYS A 74 13.28 14.10 13.58
N TRP A 75 12.16 14.41 12.90
CA TRP A 75 11.28 15.51 13.25
C TRP A 75 10.01 15.09 14.00
N ASP A 76 9.78 13.80 14.15
CA ASP A 76 8.62 13.32 14.89
C ASP A 76 8.93 13.31 16.39
N LYS A 77 8.11 14.05 17.16
CA LYS A 77 8.25 14.12 18.62
C LYS A 77 7.97 12.78 19.33
N ARG A 78 7.37 11.83 18.63
CA ARG A 78 7.05 10.49 19.13
C ARG A 78 8.15 9.48 18.79
N ALA A 79 9.23 9.93 18.11
CA ALA A 79 10.32 9.05 17.72
C ALA A 79 10.95 8.38 18.95
N ASP A 80 10.97 7.05 18.91
CA ASP A 80 11.59 6.20 19.91
C ASP A 80 12.55 5.25 19.20
N GLN A 81 13.85 5.53 19.31
CA GLN A 81 14.90 4.77 18.63
C GLN A 81 15.00 3.34 19.18
N ASP A 82 14.65 3.14 20.48
CA ASP A 82 14.69 1.83 21.12
C ASP A 82 13.53 0.92 20.65
N ALA A 83 12.42 1.54 20.20
CA ALA A 83 11.30 0.82 19.61
C ALA A 83 11.45 0.57 18.11
N MET A 84 12.54 1.03 17.48
CA MET A 84 12.76 0.84 16.05
C MET A 84 13.12 -0.62 15.75
N ARG A 85 12.48 -1.18 14.71
CA ARG A 85 12.84 -2.51 14.21
C ARG A 85 14.30 -2.53 13.74
N PRO A 86 15.09 -3.56 14.08
CA PRO A 86 16.50 -3.65 13.69
C PRO A 86 16.74 -3.50 12.18
N GLU A 87 15.82 -4.01 11.36
CA GLU A 87 15.87 -3.94 9.90
C GLU A 87 15.79 -2.51 9.36
N LEU A 88 15.20 -1.61 10.14
CA LEU A 88 14.99 -0.21 9.77
C LEU A 88 16.04 0.73 10.36
N SER A 89 16.90 0.25 11.26
CA SER A 89 17.90 1.06 11.96
C SER A 89 19.01 1.58 11.04
N GLY A 90 19.55 2.78 11.33
CA GLY A 90 20.71 3.39 10.67
C GLY A 90 20.38 4.56 9.74
N ASN A 91 21.40 5.07 9.04
CA ASN A 91 21.39 6.37 8.35
C ASN A 91 20.45 6.49 7.14
N LYS A 92 19.88 5.39 6.63
CA LYS A 92 18.98 5.38 5.47
C LYS A 92 17.58 4.87 5.85
N TYR A 93 17.08 5.34 6.98
CA TYR A 93 15.80 4.87 7.52
C TYR A 93 14.67 4.87 6.49
N LEU A 94 14.43 5.98 5.79
CA LEU A 94 13.34 6.09 4.82
C LEU A 94 13.53 5.14 3.61
N ASP A 95 14.77 4.95 3.14
CA ASP A 95 15.05 4.00 2.07
C ASP A 95 14.79 2.56 2.51
N ARG A 96 15.24 2.21 3.71
CA ARG A 96 15.01 0.88 4.29
C ARG A 96 13.52 0.63 4.54
N LEU A 97 12.79 1.67 4.95
CA LEU A 97 11.35 1.59 5.16
C LEU A 97 10.62 1.24 3.84
N VAL A 98 10.98 1.90 2.74
CA VAL A 98 10.43 1.59 1.42
C VAL A 98 10.85 0.18 0.96
N ASP A 99 12.12 -0.20 1.14
CA ASP A 99 12.62 -1.53 0.78
C ASP A 99 11.92 -2.65 1.55
N TYR A 100 11.75 -2.47 2.85
CA TYR A 100 11.08 -3.42 3.73
C TYR A 100 9.62 -3.64 3.31
N ASN A 101 8.88 -2.56 3.09
CA ASN A 101 7.48 -2.63 2.68
C ASN A 101 7.33 -3.14 1.24
N SER A 102 8.19 -2.74 0.31
CA SER A 102 8.11 -3.22 -1.07
C SER A 102 8.28 -4.73 -1.18
N LYS A 103 9.23 -5.31 -0.45
CA LYS A 103 9.42 -6.77 -0.42
C LYS A 103 8.19 -7.51 0.09
N PHE A 104 7.50 -6.93 1.06
CA PHE A 104 6.30 -7.53 1.64
C PHE A 104 5.08 -7.40 0.73
N TYR A 105 4.83 -6.21 0.15
CA TYR A 105 3.60 -5.93 -0.60
C TYR A 105 3.65 -6.31 -2.08
N THR A 106 4.83 -6.44 -2.69
CA THR A 106 4.98 -6.79 -4.10
C THR A 106 4.22 -8.06 -4.52
N PRO A 107 4.20 -9.16 -3.75
CA PRO A 107 3.42 -10.35 -4.11
C PRO A 107 1.92 -10.11 -4.27
N TYR A 108 1.41 -9.04 -3.67
CA TYR A 108 -0.02 -8.68 -3.68
C TYR A 108 -0.33 -7.55 -4.67
N SER A 109 0.65 -7.06 -5.43
CA SER A 109 0.52 -5.86 -6.28
C SER A 109 -0.64 -5.91 -7.27
N LYS A 110 -0.93 -7.08 -7.83
CA LYS A 110 -2.03 -7.28 -8.80
C LYS A 110 -3.42 -7.01 -8.22
N ASN A 111 -3.58 -7.16 -6.92
CA ASN A 111 -4.85 -6.93 -6.23
C ASN A 111 -5.00 -5.47 -5.75
N TRP A 112 -3.92 -4.68 -5.81
CA TRP A 112 -3.94 -3.32 -5.30
C TRP A 112 -4.57 -2.36 -6.30
N ILE A 113 -5.68 -1.72 -5.89
CA ILE A 113 -6.44 -0.77 -6.71
C ILE A 113 -6.14 0.66 -6.30
N LEU A 114 -6.05 0.92 -5.00
CA LEU A 114 -5.76 2.23 -4.45
C LEU A 114 -4.67 2.12 -3.39
N LEU A 115 -3.68 3.00 -3.49
CA LEU A 115 -2.68 3.26 -2.47
C LEU A 115 -2.69 4.76 -2.18
N SER A 116 -3.21 5.16 -1.03
CA SER A 116 -3.35 6.56 -0.63
C SER A 116 -2.36 6.92 0.47
N PRO A 117 -1.81 8.13 0.49
CA PRO A 117 -1.04 8.58 1.64
C PRO A 117 -1.96 8.91 2.82
N GLY A 118 -1.53 8.55 4.02
CA GLY A 118 -2.13 8.98 5.27
C GLY A 118 -1.39 10.18 5.89
N ASN A 119 -1.62 10.42 7.16
CA ASN A 119 -0.96 11.54 7.86
C ASN A 119 0.52 11.28 8.14
N HIS A 120 0.94 10.01 8.31
CA HIS A 120 2.36 9.64 8.45
C HIS A 120 3.14 9.93 7.16
N GLU A 121 2.65 9.46 6.02
CA GLU A 121 3.28 9.70 4.72
C GLU A 121 3.30 11.18 4.36
N SER A 122 2.19 11.89 4.60
CA SER A 122 2.07 13.34 4.35
C SER A 122 3.05 14.14 5.22
N SER A 123 3.31 13.71 6.45
CA SER A 123 4.32 14.31 7.33
C SER A 123 5.73 14.12 6.75
N ILE A 124 6.04 12.96 6.20
CA ILE A 124 7.33 12.69 5.56
C ILE A 124 7.52 13.57 4.32
N VAL A 125 6.50 13.72 3.47
CA VAL A 125 6.56 14.65 2.33
C VAL A 125 6.89 16.07 2.80
N ARG A 126 6.24 16.53 3.85
CA ARG A 126 6.43 17.89 4.38
C ARG A 126 7.82 18.12 4.95
N HIS A 127 8.37 17.16 5.70
CA HIS A 127 9.61 17.34 6.46
C HIS A 127 10.85 16.80 5.75
N HIS A 128 10.69 15.84 4.84
CA HIS A 128 11.80 15.14 4.17
C HIS A 128 11.76 15.25 2.64
N GLN A 129 10.75 15.92 2.08
CA GLN A 129 10.58 16.14 0.64
C GLN A 129 10.66 14.83 -0.18
N THR A 130 10.17 13.72 0.40
CA THR A 130 10.10 12.42 -0.28
C THR A 130 8.71 11.82 -0.08
N ASP A 131 8.15 11.26 -1.15
CA ASP A 131 6.86 10.59 -1.15
C ASP A 131 7.08 9.07 -1.03
N LEU A 132 6.83 8.52 0.16
CA LEU A 132 7.00 7.09 0.42
C LEU A 132 5.95 6.26 -0.31
N THR A 133 4.73 6.79 -0.45
CA THR A 133 3.62 6.12 -1.14
C THR A 133 3.94 5.94 -2.61
N GLU A 134 4.38 7.00 -3.28
CA GLU A 134 4.77 6.94 -4.68
C GLU A 134 5.97 6.02 -4.90
N ARG A 135 6.98 6.09 -4.06
CA ARG A 135 8.16 5.21 -4.12
C ARG A 135 7.79 3.72 -3.95
N LEU A 136 6.84 3.41 -3.06
CA LEU A 136 6.33 2.06 -2.91
C LEU A 136 5.57 1.62 -4.15
N ARG A 137 4.66 2.48 -4.66
CA ARG A 137 3.90 2.21 -5.89
C ARG A 137 4.81 1.88 -7.07
N GLU A 138 5.84 2.69 -7.30
CA GLU A 138 6.79 2.47 -8.39
C GLU A 138 7.45 1.08 -8.31
N ARG A 139 7.83 0.64 -7.11
CA ARG A 139 8.44 -0.67 -6.92
C ARG A 139 7.45 -1.82 -7.11
N MET A 140 6.22 -1.65 -6.65
CA MET A 140 5.17 -2.67 -6.82
C MET A 140 4.76 -2.85 -8.28
N VAL A 141 4.78 -1.77 -9.07
CA VAL A 141 4.45 -1.80 -10.52
C VAL A 141 5.62 -2.34 -11.35
N ALA A 142 6.87 -2.09 -10.94
CA ALA A 142 8.07 -2.54 -11.66
C ALA A 142 8.38 -4.05 -11.47
N ALA A 143 7.71 -4.71 -10.54
CA ALA A 143 7.92 -6.13 -10.21
C ALA A 143 6.95 -7.04 -10.94
#